data_9136ad55b9b6e6ccd133790449096601
#
_entry.id   9136ad55b9b6e6ccd133790449096601
#
_cell.length_a   1.000
_cell.length_b   1.000
_cell.length_c   1.000
_cell.angle_alpha   90.00
_cell.angle_beta   90.00
_cell.angle_gamma   90.00
#
_symmetry.space_group_name_H-M   'P 1'
#
loop_
_entity.id
_entity.type
_entity.pdbx_description
1 polymer ?
#
loop_
_entity_poly.entity_id
_entity_poly.type
_entity_poly.pdbx_seq_one_letter_code
_entity_poly.pdbx_strand_id
1 'polypeptide(L)'
;ASRGYKTIMVEAVDFAKGTSSRSTKLVHGGVRYLEQGDISLVKEALKERGLMAQNAGHVVKNQTFVIPNYNWWGGYFYTIGLTVYDLLAGRLSLGRSKYISKKKTIELLPTVEQKGLVSGVIYHDGQFDDSRLAINLAQTAVEKGACVLNYTKVINLLKDDKNQVTGVLVEDKETGEKKEIKGKVTINATGVFTNSIMKMNDKVYKKYIVPSQGIHLVFDKSFLPSDYALMVPKTSDGRVLFAVPWHDKIIVGTTDTLIKSHSLEPIALESEIEFVLETAQRFLAKKPTRADVL
;
A
#
# COMPACT_ATOMS: atom_id res chain seq x y z
N ALA A 1 -1.91 20.85 -13.00
CA ALA A 1 -3.19 21.50 -13.27
C ALA A 1 -3.58 22.50 -12.17
N SER A 2 -3.78 22.09 -10.91
CA SER A 2 -4.24 22.96 -9.79
C SER A 2 -3.42 24.23 -9.58
N ARG A 3 -2.15 24.26 -10.01
CA ARG A 3 -1.24 25.43 -9.96
C ARG A 3 -1.24 26.26 -11.26
N GLY A 4 -2.21 26.06 -12.18
CA GLY A 4 -2.31 26.79 -13.45
C GLY A 4 -1.45 26.26 -14.60
N TYR A 5 -0.73 25.14 -14.41
CA TYR A 5 0.02 24.54 -15.51
C TYR A 5 -0.89 23.74 -16.44
N LYS A 6 -0.68 23.87 -17.76
CA LYS A 6 -1.27 22.97 -18.76
C LYS A 6 -0.64 21.59 -18.57
N THR A 7 -1.43 20.63 -18.10
CA THR A 7 -0.96 19.31 -17.72
C THR A 7 -1.64 18.23 -18.54
N ILE A 8 -0.86 17.29 -19.04
CA ILE A 8 -1.36 16.06 -19.66
C ILE A 8 -0.80 14.88 -18.85
N MET A 9 -1.66 13.95 -18.47
CA MET A 9 -1.31 12.68 -17.86
C MET A 9 -1.72 11.56 -18.82
N VAL A 10 -0.80 10.64 -19.08
CA VAL A 10 -1.07 9.46 -19.91
C VAL A 10 -0.78 8.19 -19.10
N GLU A 11 -1.67 7.22 -19.21
CA GLU A 11 -1.58 5.91 -18.57
C GLU A 11 -1.64 4.81 -19.65
N ALA A 12 -0.71 3.87 -19.60
CA ALA A 12 -0.56 2.86 -20.64
C ALA A 12 -1.71 1.83 -20.69
N VAL A 13 -2.42 1.67 -19.59
CA VAL A 13 -3.56 0.75 -19.42
C VAL A 13 -4.72 1.52 -18.79
N ASP A 14 -5.59 0.84 -18.05
CA ASP A 14 -6.63 1.53 -17.30
C ASP A 14 -6.09 2.18 -16.02
N PHE A 15 -6.79 3.20 -15.50
CA PHE A 15 -6.45 3.82 -14.23
C PHE A 15 -6.50 2.81 -13.09
N ALA A 16 -5.63 3.03 -12.10
CA ALA A 16 -5.47 2.15 -10.95
C ALA A 16 -4.95 0.73 -11.26
N LYS A 17 -4.64 0.39 -12.48
CA LYS A 17 -3.98 -0.88 -12.81
C LYS A 17 -2.58 -0.93 -12.17
N GLY A 18 -2.01 -2.09 -11.98
CA GLY A 18 -0.70 -2.26 -11.35
C GLY A 18 -0.72 -2.06 -9.82
N THR A 19 0.28 -1.42 -9.26
CA THR A 19 0.48 -1.29 -7.80
C THR A 19 -0.62 -0.49 -7.11
N SER A 20 -1.21 0.50 -7.81
CA SER A 20 -2.20 1.41 -7.23
C SER A 20 -3.50 0.74 -6.76
N SER A 21 -3.81 -0.47 -7.22
CA SER A 21 -4.98 -1.24 -6.78
C SER A 21 -4.62 -2.52 -6.02
N ARG A 22 -3.33 -2.76 -5.78
CA ARG A 22 -2.81 -4.00 -5.20
C ARG A 22 -2.08 -3.78 -3.88
N SER A 23 -2.43 -2.72 -3.16
CA SER A 23 -1.91 -2.43 -1.82
C SER A 23 -2.61 -3.28 -0.75
N THR A 24 -2.12 -3.23 0.49
CA THR A 24 -2.81 -3.80 1.66
C THR A 24 -4.11 -3.05 2.01
N LYS A 25 -4.50 -2.05 1.20
CA LYS A 25 -5.64 -1.15 1.46
C LYS A 25 -5.46 -0.31 2.72
N LEU A 26 -4.22 -0.06 3.12
CA LEU A 26 -3.88 0.71 4.30
C LEU A 26 -3.12 1.98 3.93
N VAL A 27 -3.52 3.10 4.53
CA VAL A 27 -2.77 4.34 4.57
C VAL A 27 -2.34 4.57 6.02
N HIS A 28 -1.04 4.40 6.27
CA HIS A 28 -0.50 4.29 7.62
C HIS A 28 0.76 5.13 7.79
N GLY A 29 1.06 5.50 9.05
CA GLY A 29 2.26 6.26 9.37
C GLY A 29 3.54 5.41 9.48
N GLY A 30 3.45 4.10 9.25
CA GLY A 30 4.63 3.22 9.25
C GLY A 30 5.24 3.01 10.64
N VAL A 31 4.50 2.39 11.56
CA VAL A 31 4.96 2.07 12.93
C VAL A 31 6.34 1.41 12.97
N ARG A 32 6.67 0.59 11.97
CA ARG A 32 7.98 -0.06 11.85
C ARG A 32 9.14 0.93 11.72
N TYR A 33 8.94 2.05 11.04
CA TYR A 33 9.98 3.09 10.90
C TYR A 33 10.23 3.83 12.22
N LEU A 34 9.23 3.89 13.10
CA LEU A 34 9.42 4.40 14.46
C LEU A 34 10.40 3.53 15.25
N GLU A 35 10.29 2.19 15.13
CA GLU A 35 11.21 1.24 15.74
C GLU A 35 12.65 1.40 15.19
N GLN A 36 12.79 1.81 13.93
CA GLN A 36 14.07 2.10 13.28
C GLN A 36 14.61 3.51 13.59
N GLY A 37 13.87 4.33 14.34
CA GLY A 37 14.26 5.69 14.72
C GLY A 37 14.02 6.76 13.65
N ASP A 38 13.35 6.43 12.52
CA ASP A 38 13.04 7.40 11.48
C ASP A 38 11.75 8.19 11.81
N ILE A 39 11.88 9.08 12.81
CA ILE A 39 10.78 9.90 13.29
C ILE A 39 10.27 10.88 12.22
N SER A 40 11.18 11.35 11.35
CA SER A 40 10.83 12.32 10.30
C SER A 40 9.86 11.69 9.29
N LEU A 41 10.17 10.50 8.79
CA LEU A 41 9.33 9.76 7.86
C LEU A 41 7.97 9.42 8.49
N VAL A 42 7.97 8.97 9.75
CA VAL A 42 6.72 8.66 10.47
C VAL A 42 5.84 9.90 10.59
N LYS A 43 6.40 11.07 10.98
CA LYS A 43 5.64 12.31 11.11
C LYS A 43 5.05 12.79 9.78
N GLU A 44 5.81 12.68 8.69
CA GLU A 44 5.34 13.01 7.34
C GLU A 44 4.21 12.06 6.91
N ALA A 45 4.39 10.76 7.06
CA ALA A 45 3.39 9.76 6.71
C ALA A 45 2.09 9.92 7.53
N LEU A 46 2.18 10.22 8.83
CA LEU A 46 1.03 10.50 9.68
C LEU A 46 0.28 11.76 9.25
N LYS A 47 1.00 12.80 8.84
CA LYS A 47 0.42 14.02 8.29
C LYS A 47 -0.33 13.73 6.99
N GLU A 48 0.30 13.03 6.04
CA GLU A 48 -0.32 12.66 4.76
C GLU A 48 -1.55 11.76 4.96
N ARG A 49 -1.47 10.77 5.87
CA ARG A 49 -2.61 9.94 6.26
C ARG A 49 -3.79 10.79 6.75
N GLY A 50 -3.52 11.74 7.64
CA GLY A 50 -4.55 12.61 8.19
C GLY A 50 -5.16 13.54 7.15
N LEU A 51 -4.35 14.12 6.27
CA LEU A 51 -4.82 14.94 5.15
C LEU A 51 -5.66 14.11 4.17
N MET A 52 -5.25 12.88 3.89
CA MET A 52 -6.02 11.98 3.04
C MET A 52 -7.39 11.65 3.65
N ALA A 53 -7.45 11.38 4.96
CA ALA A 53 -8.70 11.14 5.67
C ALA A 53 -9.65 12.37 5.62
N GLN A 54 -9.10 13.60 5.67
CA GLN A 54 -9.88 14.83 5.55
C GLN A 54 -10.35 15.09 4.11
N ASN A 55 -9.46 14.92 3.13
CA ASN A 55 -9.72 15.28 1.73
C ASN A 55 -10.50 14.20 0.96
N ALA A 56 -10.40 12.94 1.38
CA ALA A 56 -10.97 11.78 0.71
C ALA A 56 -11.74 10.87 1.68
N GLY A 57 -12.46 11.45 2.66
CA GLY A 57 -13.19 10.72 3.69
C GLY A 57 -14.27 9.76 3.17
N HIS A 58 -14.68 9.90 1.92
CA HIS A 58 -15.62 8.98 1.26
C HIS A 58 -14.96 7.64 0.83
N VAL A 59 -13.64 7.57 0.73
CA VAL A 59 -12.86 6.37 0.38
C VAL A 59 -11.84 5.99 1.45
N VAL A 60 -11.65 6.82 2.46
CA VAL A 60 -10.71 6.57 3.59
C VAL A 60 -11.49 6.49 4.88
N LYS A 61 -11.27 5.44 5.66
CA LYS A 61 -11.89 5.26 6.99
C LYS A 61 -10.84 4.97 8.05
N ASN A 62 -11.18 5.26 9.29
CA ASN A 62 -10.39 4.81 10.45
C ASN A 62 -10.53 3.31 10.61
N GLN A 63 -9.42 2.59 10.63
CA GLN A 63 -9.36 1.16 10.93
C GLN A 63 -8.68 0.95 12.27
N THR A 64 -9.34 0.23 13.14
CA THR A 64 -8.75 -0.19 14.42
C THR A 64 -8.01 -1.50 14.25
N PHE A 65 -6.80 -1.53 14.77
CA PHE A 65 -5.92 -2.69 14.78
C PHE A 65 -5.74 -3.22 16.19
N VAL A 66 -5.57 -4.52 16.30
CA VAL A 66 -5.20 -5.20 17.53
C VAL A 66 -3.91 -5.96 17.29
N ILE A 67 -2.92 -5.74 18.15
CA ILE A 67 -1.65 -6.48 18.22
C ILE A 67 -1.75 -7.48 19.37
N PRO A 68 -1.91 -8.78 19.11
CA PRO A 68 -1.88 -9.79 20.17
C PRO A 68 -0.46 -9.97 20.69
N ASN A 69 -0.30 -10.04 22.01
CA ASN A 69 1.00 -10.20 22.65
C ASN A 69 1.09 -11.55 23.36
N TYR A 70 2.15 -12.30 23.05
CA TYR A 70 2.42 -13.64 23.55
C TYR A 70 3.56 -13.68 24.58
N ASN A 71 4.05 -12.48 24.98
CA ASN A 71 4.99 -12.33 26.08
C ASN A 71 4.49 -11.22 27.03
N TRP A 72 4.93 -11.26 28.29
CA TRP A 72 4.40 -10.40 29.35
C TRP A 72 4.78 -8.92 29.17
N TRP A 73 5.90 -8.58 28.55
CA TRP A 73 6.36 -7.20 28.43
C TRP A 73 6.03 -6.56 27.06
N GLY A 74 5.75 -7.37 26.04
CA GLY A 74 5.48 -6.90 24.68
C GLY A 74 4.29 -5.95 24.60
N GLY A 75 3.24 -6.19 25.38
CA GLY A 75 2.10 -5.30 25.48
C GLY A 75 2.47 -3.89 25.93
N TYR A 76 3.34 -3.78 26.92
CA TYR A 76 3.83 -2.48 27.42
C TYR A 76 4.73 -1.78 26.39
N PHE A 77 5.64 -2.53 25.79
CA PHE A 77 6.56 -2.03 24.75
C PHE A 77 5.77 -1.41 23.57
N TYR A 78 4.84 -2.17 23.00
CA TYR A 78 4.02 -1.66 21.88
C TYR A 78 3.10 -0.53 22.32
N THR A 79 2.56 -0.52 23.53
CA THR A 79 1.73 0.58 24.01
C THR A 79 2.52 1.88 24.10
N ILE A 80 3.74 1.85 24.61
CA ILE A 80 4.61 3.03 24.70
C ILE A 80 4.95 3.54 23.30
N GLY A 81 5.43 2.66 22.42
CA GLY A 81 5.78 3.03 21.03
C GLY A 81 4.59 3.62 20.26
N LEU A 82 3.42 3.01 20.38
CA LEU A 82 2.20 3.47 19.71
C LEU A 82 1.63 4.74 20.36
N THR A 83 1.85 4.98 21.66
CA THR A 83 1.52 6.28 22.28
C THR A 83 2.38 7.41 21.70
N VAL A 84 3.67 7.16 21.47
CA VAL A 84 4.54 8.11 20.76
C VAL A 84 4.05 8.34 19.33
N TYR A 85 3.65 7.29 18.64
CA TYR A 85 3.07 7.38 17.29
C TYR A 85 1.81 8.26 17.27
N ASP A 86 0.90 8.11 18.24
CA ASP A 86 -0.31 8.93 18.36
C ASP A 86 0.04 10.41 18.64
N LEU A 87 1.04 10.66 19.48
CA LEU A 87 1.52 12.03 19.77
C LEU A 87 2.12 12.69 18.53
N LEU A 88 2.87 11.95 17.72
CA LEU A 88 3.44 12.44 16.46
C LEU A 88 2.36 12.82 15.44
N ALA A 89 1.21 12.14 15.45
CA ALA A 89 0.06 12.47 14.61
C ALA A 89 -0.65 13.76 15.03
N GLY A 90 -0.53 14.17 16.29
CA GLY A 90 -1.12 15.38 16.83
C GLY A 90 -2.63 15.48 16.56
N ARG A 91 -3.07 16.58 15.97
CA ARG A 91 -4.49 16.82 15.64
C ARG A 91 -5.04 15.92 14.54
N LEU A 92 -4.18 15.24 13.79
CA LEU A 92 -4.53 14.29 12.73
C LEU A 92 -4.55 12.84 13.22
N SER A 93 -4.50 12.62 14.54
CA SER A 93 -4.63 11.29 15.13
C SER A 93 -6.02 10.70 14.85
N LEU A 94 -6.06 9.43 14.51
CA LEU A 94 -7.29 8.67 14.24
C LEU A 94 -7.85 7.99 15.50
N GLY A 95 -7.10 8.01 16.61
CA GLY A 95 -7.50 7.44 17.90
C GLY A 95 -6.31 7.29 18.84
N ARG A 96 -6.57 6.77 20.06
CA ARG A 96 -5.53 6.55 21.07
C ARG A 96 -5.21 5.08 21.20
N SER A 97 -3.94 4.78 21.22
CA SER A 97 -3.43 3.43 21.48
C SER A 97 -3.65 3.04 22.96
N LYS A 98 -4.03 1.78 23.17
CA LYS A 98 -4.38 1.28 24.52
C LYS A 98 -3.94 -0.16 24.70
N TYR A 99 -3.33 -0.45 25.86
CA TYR A 99 -3.18 -1.80 26.36
C TYR A 99 -4.55 -2.42 26.67
N ILE A 100 -4.75 -3.66 26.28
CA ILE A 100 -5.97 -4.42 26.59
C ILE A 100 -5.65 -5.81 27.16
N SER A 101 -6.52 -6.30 28.04
CA SER A 101 -6.39 -7.62 28.63
C SER A 101 -6.55 -8.75 27.60
N LYS A 102 -6.07 -9.96 27.93
CA LYS A 102 -6.29 -11.18 27.15
C LYS A 102 -7.79 -11.36 26.81
N LYS A 103 -8.69 -11.23 27.80
CA LYS A 103 -10.13 -11.34 27.60
C LYS A 103 -10.63 -10.36 26.53
N LYS A 104 -10.22 -9.09 26.62
CA LYS A 104 -10.62 -8.07 25.65
C LYS A 104 -10.00 -8.32 24.26
N THR A 105 -8.78 -8.86 24.20
CA THR A 105 -8.16 -9.23 22.92
C THR A 105 -8.95 -10.31 22.21
N ILE A 106 -9.39 -11.35 22.93
CA ILE A 106 -10.21 -12.44 22.38
C ILE A 106 -11.60 -11.93 21.97
N GLU A 107 -12.20 -11.02 22.75
CA GLU A 107 -13.47 -10.40 22.39
C GLU A 107 -13.40 -9.65 21.04
N LEU A 108 -12.32 -8.91 20.82
CA LEU A 108 -12.11 -8.12 19.59
C LEU A 108 -11.64 -8.98 18.41
N LEU A 109 -10.84 -10.01 18.67
CA LEU A 109 -10.35 -10.97 17.68
C LEU A 109 -10.72 -12.41 18.09
N PRO A 110 -11.98 -12.84 17.84
CA PRO A 110 -12.49 -14.12 18.37
C PRO A 110 -11.70 -15.35 17.90
N THR A 111 -11.09 -15.28 16.74
CA THR A 111 -10.32 -16.37 16.12
C THR A 111 -8.82 -16.21 16.27
N VAL A 112 -8.33 -15.30 17.15
CA VAL A 112 -6.89 -15.20 17.42
C VAL A 112 -6.39 -16.46 18.14
N GLU A 113 -5.16 -16.90 17.87
CA GLU A 113 -4.54 -18.01 18.60
C GLU A 113 -4.41 -17.66 20.09
N GLN A 114 -5.01 -18.48 20.94
CA GLN A 114 -5.12 -18.19 22.38
C GLN A 114 -4.02 -18.84 23.23
N LYS A 115 -3.29 -19.83 22.67
CA LYS A 115 -2.20 -20.49 23.37
C LYS A 115 -1.05 -19.51 23.57
N GLY A 116 -0.69 -19.24 24.81
CA GLY A 116 0.34 -18.29 25.17
C GLY A 116 -0.06 -16.82 25.06
N LEU A 117 -1.30 -16.49 24.65
CA LEU A 117 -1.78 -15.10 24.59
C LEU A 117 -1.83 -14.50 25.99
N VAL A 118 -1.21 -13.35 26.19
CA VAL A 118 -1.13 -12.61 27.47
C VAL A 118 -2.01 -11.36 27.45
N SER A 119 -1.94 -10.57 26.39
CA SER A 119 -2.59 -9.27 26.27
C SER A 119 -2.71 -8.85 24.81
N GLY A 120 -3.23 -7.67 24.58
CA GLY A 120 -3.21 -7.00 23.27
C GLY A 120 -2.95 -5.53 23.38
N VAL A 121 -2.70 -4.89 22.25
CA VAL A 121 -2.65 -3.42 22.12
C VAL A 121 -3.56 -3.01 20.98
N ILE A 122 -4.43 -2.04 21.24
CA ILE A 122 -5.23 -1.38 20.20
C ILE A 122 -4.45 -0.17 19.69
N TYR A 123 -4.48 0.05 18.37
CA TYR A 123 -4.07 1.31 17.74
C TYR A 123 -4.93 1.59 16.50
N HIS A 124 -4.75 2.76 15.91
CA HIS A 124 -5.59 3.24 14.81
C HIS A 124 -4.73 3.69 13.64
N ASP A 125 -5.14 3.24 12.44
CA ASP A 125 -4.57 3.70 11.17
C ASP A 125 -5.67 3.84 10.11
N GLY A 126 -5.32 4.32 8.92
CA GLY A 126 -6.29 4.47 7.85
C GLY A 126 -6.44 3.20 7.02
N GLN A 127 -7.67 2.88 6.65
CA GLN A 127 -7.97 1.94 5.58
C GLN A 127 -8.62 2.70 4.43
N PHE A 128 -8.31 2.36 3.18
CA PHE A 128 -8.83 3.06 2.02
C PHE A 128 -9.10 2.14 0.83
N ASP A 129 -10.03 2.56 -0.01
CA ASP A 129 -10.21 1.97 -1.34
C ASP A 129 -9.19 2.61 -2.30
N ASP A 130 -8.08 1.93 -2.49
CA ASP A 130 -6.94 2.42 -3.28
C ASP A 130 -7.29 2.63 -4.75
N SER A 131 -8.10 1.75 -5.34
CA SER A 131 -8.56 1.85 -6.72
C SER A 131 -9.45 3.06 -6.91
N ARG A 132 -10.43 3.26 -6.01
CA ARG A 132 -11.34 4.40 -6.07
C ARG A 132 -10.60 5.71 -5.82
N LEU A 133 -9.64 5.72 -4.88
CA LEU A 133 -8.82 6.91 -4.66
C LEU A 133 -8.06 7.31 -5.92
N ALA A 134 -7.43 6.36 -6.62
CA ALA A 134 -6.71 6.64 -7.86
C ALA A 134 -7.62 7.20 -8.95
N ILE A 135 -8.83 6.64 -9.10
CA ILE A 135 -9.83 7.17 -10.06
C ILE A 135 -10.29 8.57 -9.65
N ASN A 136 -10.57 8.82 -8.37
CA ASN A 136 -10.94 10.15 -7.89
C ASN A 136 -9.84 11.18 -8.09
N LEU A 137 -8.56 10.80 -7.97
CA LEU A 137 -7.44 11.67 -8.30
C LEU A 137 -7.40 12.02 -9.79
N ALA A 138 -7.64 11.05 -10.67
CA ALA A 138 -7.74 11.28 -12.11
C ALA A 138 -8.91 12.22 -12.44
N GLN A 139 -10.09 12.01 -11.86
CA GLN A 139 -11.27 12.88 -12.01
C GLN A 139 -10.96 14.30 -11.51
N THR A 140 -10.38 14.43 -10.32
CA THR A 140 -9.98 15.73 -9.77
C THR A 140 -8.95 16.44 -10.65
N ALA A 141 -8.03 15.70 -11.27
CA ALA A 141 -7.08 16.29 -12.22
C ALA A 141 -7.81 16.88 -13.44
N VAL A 142 -8.81 16.18 -13.99
CA VAL A 142 -9.66 16.69 -15.09
C VAL A 142 -10.42 17.93 -14.65
N GLU A 143 -11.07 17.92 -13.48
CA GLU A 143 -11.78 19.08 -12.92
C GLU A 143 -10.86 20.30 -12.73
N LYS A 144 -9.56 20.07 -12.48
CA LYS A 144 -8.53 21.13 -12.40
C LYS A 144 -7.95 21.51 -13.77
N GLY A 145 -8.53 21.02 -14.87
CA GLY A 145 -8.14 21.38 -16.24
C GLY A 145 -6.97 20.56 -16.80
N ALA A 146 -6.67 19.39 -16.25
CA ALA A 146 -5.73 18.46 -16.87
C ALA A 146 -6.41 17.66 -17.99
N CYS A 147 -5.65 17.33 -19.04
CA CYS A 147 -6.01 16.25 -19.95
C CYS A 147 -5.48 14.93 -19.36
N VAL A 148 -6.37 13.96 -19.15
CA VAL A 148 -6.04 12.67 -18.53
C VAL A 148 -6.50 11.55 -19.45
N LEU A 149 -5.56 10.72 -19.93
CA LEU A 149 -5.81 9.70 -20.93
C LEU A 149 -5.32 8.35 -20.42
N ASN A 150 -6.19 7.35 -20.39
CA ASN A 150 -5.85 5.94 -20.22
C ASN A 150 -5.62 5.28 -21.59
N TYR A 151 -5.19 4.03 -21.60
CA TYR A 151 -4.82 3.24 -22.80
C TYR A 151 -3.88 3.98 -23.76
N THR A 152 -3.12 4.93 -23.23
CA THR A 152 -2.20 5.80 -23.97
C THR A 152 -0.76 5.55 -23.50
N LYS A 153 -0.05 4.68 -24.22
CA LYS A 153 1.29 4.20 -23.82
C LYS A 153 2.38 5.09 -24.37
N VAL A 154 3.28 5.56 -23.52
CA VAL A 154 4.54 6.18 -23.97
C VAL A 154 5.42 5.11 -24.60
N ILE A 155 5.78 5.29 -25.88
CA ILE A 155 6.61 4.35 -26.64
C ILE A 155 7.99 4.93 -26.96
N ASN A 156 8.18 6.26 -26.87
CA ASN A 156 9.46 6.93 -27.00
C ASN A 156 9.44 8.33 -26.38
N LEU A 157 10.63 8.91 -26.17
CA LEU A 157 10.80 10.30 -25.77
C LEU A 157 11.16 11.15 -27.00
N LEU A 158 10.58 12.34 -27.10
CA LEU A 158 10.96 13.35 -28.10
C LEU A 158 12.12 14.16 -27.55
N LYS A 159 13.11 14.44 -28.39
CA LYS A 159 14.32 15.18 -28.02
C LYS A 159 14.65 16.26 -29.04
N ASP A 160 15.26 17.33 -28.57
CA ASP A 160 15.82 18.37 -29.44
C ASP A 160 17.29 18.03 -29.87
N ASP A 161 17.88 18.93 -30.65
CA ASP A 161 19.24 18.79 -31.14
C ASP A 161 20.30 18.79 -30.02
N LYS A 162 19.94 19.25 -28.81
CA LYS A 162 20.78 19.23 -27.60
C LYS A 162 20.52 17.98 -26.74
N ASN A 163 19.79 16.99 -27.27
CA ASN A 163 19.40 15.76 -26.58
C ASN A 163 18.53 15.99 -25.31
N GLN A 164 17.85 17.15 -25.21
CA GLN A 164 16.94 17.44 -24.12
C GLN A 164 15.53 16.91 -24.45
N VAL A 165 14.85 16.35 -23.45
CA VAL A 165 13.48 15.83 -23.63
C VAL A 165 12.50 16.98 -23.82
N THR A 166 11.80 16.99 -24.96
CA THR A 166 10.81 18.00 -25.35
C THR A 166 9.38 17.46 -25.38
N GLY A 167 9.19 16.19 -25.03
CA GLY A 167 7.88 15.55 -25.03
C GLY A 167 7.97 14.05 -25.09
N VAL A 168 6.86 13.43 -25.46
CA VAL A 168 6.71 11.97 -25.57
C VAL A 168 6.03 11.59 -26.88
N LEU A 169 6.40 10.45 -27.46
CA LEU A 169 5.65 9.75 -28.48
C LEU A 169 4.76 8.73 -27.78
N VAL A 170 3.48 8.82 -27.99
CA VAL A 170 2.49 7.89 -27.42
C VAL A 170 1.85 7.04 -28.48
N GLU A 171 1.34 5.89 -28.07
CA GLU A 171 0.51 4.98 -28.86
C GLU A 171 -0.81 4.77 -28.14
N ASP A 172 -1.91 5.06 -28.81
CA ASP A 172 -3.24 4.67 -28.39
C ASP A 172 -3.36 3.14 -28.49
N LYS A 173 -3.64 2.47 -27.40
CA LYS A 173 -3.67 1.00 -27.33
C LYS A 173 -4.93 0.38 -27.91
N GLU A 174 -5.97 1.17 -28.17
CA GLU A 174 -7.22 0.71 -28.78
C GLU A 174 -7.17 0.83 -30.30
N THR A 175 -6.58 1.90 -30.82
CA THR A 175 -6.53 2.17 -32.26
C THR A 175 -5.18 1.89 -32.92
N GLY A 176 -4.10 1.85 -32.14
CA GLY A 176 -2.72 1.75 -32.62
C GLY A 176 -2.17 3.09 -33.17
N GLU A 177 -2.96 4.17 -33.12
CA GLU A 177 -2.53 5.48 -33.59
C GLU A 177 -1.39 6.02 -32.73
N LYS A 178 -0.39 6.65 -33.39
CA LYS A 178 0.76 7.27 -32.71
C LYS A 178 0.68 8.77 -32.78
N LYS A 179 0.90 9.44 -31.65
CA LYS A 179 0.88 10.90 -31.53
C LYS A 179 2.06 11.43 -30.76
N GLU A 180 2.57 12.59 -31.18
CA GLU A 180 3.55 13.36 -30.43
C GLU A 180 2.84 14.30 -29.46
N ILE A 181 3.26 14.27 -28.19
CA ILE A 181 2.81 15.20 -27.16
C ILE A 181 4.05 16.00 -26.72
N LYS A 182 4.07 17.28 -27.06
CA LYS A 182 5.16 18.19 -26.69
C LYS A 182 4.92 18.82 -25.33
N GLY A 183 5.96 18.96 -24.53
CA GLY A 183 5.89 19.54 -23.19
C GLY A 183 7.25 20.11 -22.75
N LYS A 184 7.21 21.19 -21.97
CA LYS A 184 8.42 21.80 -21.38
C LYS A 184 9.08 20.92 -20.32
N VAL A 185 8.28 20.09 -19.64
CA VAL A 185 8.72 19.17 -18.59
C VAL A 185 7.99 17.84 -18.77
N THR A 186 8.73 16.76 -18.76
CA THR A 186 8.20 15.39 -18.76
C THR A 186 8.51 14.75 -17.43
N ILE A 187 7.47 14.28 -16.73
CA ILE A 187 7.59 13.62 -15.41
C ILE A 187 7.40 12.12 -15.62
N ASN A 188 8.43 11.34 -15.27
CA ASN A 188 8.35 9.88 -15.25
C ASN A 188 7.77 9.43 -13.90
N ALA A 189 6.47 9.09 -13.89
CA ALA A 189 5.75 8.60 -12.72
C ALA A 189 5.29 7.13 -12.91
N THR A 190 6.05 6.33 -13.65
CA THR A 190 5.65 4.99 -14.10
C THR A 190 5.95 3.87 -13.09
N GLY A 191 6.23 4.21 -11.82
CA GLY A 191 6.43 3.23 -10.74
C GLY A 191 7.52 2.21 -11.08
N VAL A 192 7.20 0.93 -11.02
CA VAL A 192 8.14 -0.17 -11.32
C VAL A 192 8.65 -0.16 -12.77
N PHE A 193 7.98 0.54 -13.68
CA PHE A 193 8.38 0.69 -15.08
C PHE A 193 9.32 1.88 -15.34
N THR A 194 9.69 2.64 -14.32
CA THR A 194 10.57 3.83 -14.42
C THR A 194 11.83 3.55 -15.22
N ASN A 195 12.47 2.41 -14.98
CA ASN A 195 13.70 2.03 -15.70
C ASN A 195 13.48 1.88 -17.21
N SER A 196 12.29 1.49 -17.65
CA SER A 196 11.97 1.37 -19.09
C SER A 196 11.94 2.73 -19.77
N ILE A 197 11.38 3.75 -19.13
CA ILE A 197 11.37 5.12 -19.63
C ILE A 197 12.79 5.73 -19.59
N MET A 198 13.56 5.46 -18.53
CA MET A 198 14.94 5.93 -18.43
C MET A 198 15.81 5.36 -19.55
N LYS A 199 15.59 4.10 -19.93
CA LYS A 199 16.28 3.46 -21.06
C LYS A 199 15.95 4.12 -22.42
N MET A 200 14.75 4.67 -22.59
CA MET A 200 14.38 5.46 -23.78
C MET A 200 15.16 6.78 -23.81
N ASN A 201 15.46 7.35 -22.65
CA ASN A 201 16.24 8.58 -22.54
C ASN A 201 17.73 8.35 -22.84
N ASP A 202 18.30 7.32 -22.22
CA ASP A 202 19.71 6.98 -22.37
C ASP A 202 19.88 5.44 -22.34
N LYS A 203 20.52 4.88 -23.36
CA LYS A 203 20.79 3.43 -23.42
C LYS A 203 21.76 2.97 -22.31
N VAL A 204 22.63 3.85 -21.86
CA VAL A 204 23.64 3.60 -20.80
C VAL A 204 23.21 4.29 -19.50
N TYR A 205 21.95 4.10 -19.09
CA TYR A 205 21.44 4.67 -17.86
C TYR A 205 21.78 3.82 -16.63
N LYS A 206 21.94 4.48 -15.49
CA LYS A 206 22.00 3.80 -14.19
C LYS A 206 20.58 3.35 -13.80
N LYS A 207 20.43 2.09 -13.37
CA LYS A 207 19.17 1.60 -12.82
C LYS A 207 18.86 2.32 -11.51
N TYR A 208 17.71 2.98 -11.43
CA TYR A 208 17.26 3.70 -10.24
C TYR A 208 16.35 2.85 -9.35
N ILE A 209 15.67 1.87 -9.93
CA ILE A 209 14.68 1.05 -9.24
C ILE A 209 15.10 -0.41 -9.32
N VAL A 210 15.08 -1.07 -8.16
CA VAL A 210 15.18 -2.52 -8.01
C VAL A 210 13.76 -3.01 -7.69
N PRO A 211 13.10 -3.76 -8.58
CA PRO A 211 11.74 -4.17 -8.35
C PRO A 211 11.65 -5.29 -7.31
N SER A 212 10.66 -5.21 -6.45
CA SER A 212 10.21 -6.29 -5.59
C SER A 212 8.72 -6.53 -5.81
N GLN A 213 8.24 -7.72 -5.52
CA GLN A 213 6.83 -8.03 -5.46
C GLN A 213 6.41 -8.46 -4.06
N GLY A 214 5.16 -8.20 -3.73
CA GLY A 214 4.51 -8.69 -2.53
C GLY A 214 3.11 -9.18 -2.88
N ILE A 215 2.66 -10.18 -2.16
CA ILE A 215 1.33 -10.75 -2.36
C ILE A 215 0.44 -10.57 -1.14
N HIS A 216 -0.85 -10.63 -1.39
CA HIS A 216 -1.87 -10.80 -0.36
C HIS A 216 -2.67 -12.05 -0.68
N LEU A 217 -3.03 -12.80 0.33
CA LEU A 217 -4.01 -13.87 0.22
C LEU A 217 -5.37 -13.34 0.73
N VAL A 218 -6.41 -13.72 0.02
CA VAL A 218 -7.79 -13.38 0.39
C VAL A 218 -8.47 -14.62 0.96
N PHE A 219 -9.13 -14.47 2.10
CA PHE A 219 -9.87 -15.54 2.74
C PHE A 219 -11.30 -15.10 3.08
N ASP A 220 -12.15 -16.07 3.33
CA ASP A 220 -13.47 -15.80 3.87
C ASP A 220 -13.41 -15.10 5.22
N LYS A 221 -14.37 -14.20 5.49
CA LYS A 221 -14.43 -13.42 6.75
C LYS A 221 -14.49 -14.32 7.99
N SER A 222 -14.93 -15.58 7.88
CA SER A 222 -14.99 -16.53 9.01
C SER A 222 -13.62 -16.84 9.63
N PHE A 223 -12.51 -16.58 8.94
CA PHE A 223 -11.17 -16.71 9.50
C PHE A 223 -10.83 -15.59 10.48
N LEU A 224 -11.43 -14.41 10.33
CA LEU A 224 -11.34 -13.28 11.26
C LEU A 224 -12.70 -12.57 11.30
N PRO A 225 -13.73 -13.12 12.00
CA PRO A 225 -15.09 -12.56 12.05
C PRO A 225 -15.14 -11.34 12.97
N SER A 226 -14.45 -10.29 12.56
CA SER A 226 -14.25 -9.06 13.32
C SER A 226 -14.18 -7.88 12.35
N ASP A 227 -14.48 -6.69 12.85
CA ASP A 227 -14.22 -5.44 12.16
C ASP A 227 -12.85 -4.83 12.56
N TYR A 228 -12.18 -5.46 13.52
CA TYR A 228 -10.81 -5.12 13.92
C TYR A 228 -9.79 -5.87 13.04
N ALA A 229 -8.76 -5.17 12.63
CA ALA A 229 -7.65 -5.79 11.90
C ALA A 229 -6.65 -6.40 12.89
N LEU A 230 -6.08 -7.54 12.52
CA LEU A 230 -4.97 -8.14 13.23
C LEU A 230 -3.65 -7.61 12.65
N MET A 231 -2.74 -7.15 13.50
CA MET A 231 -1.35 -6.86 13.15
C MET A 231 -0.40 -7.82 13.86
N VAL A 232 0.43 -8.47 13.08
CA VAL A 232 1.56 -9.27 13.55
C VAL A 232 2.82 -8.40 13.41
N PRO A 233 3.39 -7.88 14.51
CA PRO A 233 4.45 -6.89 14.44
C PRO A 233 5.79 -7.45 13.97
N LYS A 234 5.99 -8.77 14.13
CA LYS A 234 7.21 -9.43 13.70
C LYS A 234 6.94 -10.86 13.25
N THR A 235 7.13 -11.12 11.97
CA THR A 235 7.09 -12.44 11.35
C THR A 235 8.43 -13.15 11.48
N SER A 236 8.55 -14.39 11.00
CA SER A 236 9.79 -15.17 11.03
C SER A 236 10.97 -14.51 10.29
N ASP A 237 10.67 -13.69 9.29
CA ASP A 237 11.64 -12.92 8.51
C ASP A 237 11.78 -11.45 8.98
N GLY A 238 11.17 -11.10 10.12
CA GLY A 238 11.28 -9.78 10.75
C GLY A 238 10.38 -8.69 10.16
N ARG A 239 9.49 -9.04 9.23
CA ARG A 239 8.50 -8.12 8.66
C ARG A 239 7.22 -8.04 9.48
N VAL A 240 6.37 -7.09 9.14
CA VAL A 240 5.00 -6.96 9.67
C VAL A 240 4.04 -7.67 8.73
N LEU A 241 3.06 -8.38 9.27
CA LEU A 241 1.96 -8.94 8.50
C LEU A 241 0.64 -8.44 9.07
N PHE A 242 -0.28 -8.15 8.19
CA PHE A 242 -1.63 -7.73 8.52
C PHE A 242 -2.66 -8.76 8.08
N ALA A 243 -3.73 -8.92 8.87
CA ALA A 243 -4.99 -9.50 8.41
C ALA A 243 -6.07 -8.44 8.58
N VAL A 244 -6.56 -7.93 7.46
CA VAL A 244 -7.42 -6.74 7.42
C VAL A 244 -8.80 -7.11 6.88
N PRO A 245 -9.88 -6.78 7.58
CA PRO A 245 -11.23 -6.92 7.06
C PRO A 245 -11.41 -6.05 5.81
N TRP A 246 -11.91 -6.65 4.73
CA TRP A 246 -12.20 -5.96 3.49
C TRP A 246 -13.51 -6.49 2.90
N HIS A 247 -14.56 -5.68 3.00
CA HIS A 247 -15.93 -6.13 2.71
C HIS A 247 -16.29 -7.39 3.52
N ASP A 248 -16.72 -8.47 2.85
CA ASP A 248 -17.08 -9.77 3.41
C ASP A 248 -15.90 -10.77 3.45
N LYS A 249 -14.67 -10.29 3.25
CA LYS A 249 -13.43 -11.07 3.20
C LYS A 249 -12.39 -10.50 4.17
N ILE A 250 -11.26 -11.18 4.26
CA ILE A 250 -10.05 -10.67 4.88
C ILE A 250 -8.90 -10.71 3.88
N ILE A 251 -8.07 -9.69 3.91
CA ILE A 251 -6.81 -9.60 3.15
C ILE A 251 -5.66 -9.85 4.11
N VAL A 252 -4.82 -10.83 3.81
CA VAL A 252 -3.67 -11.21 4.64
C VAL A 252 -2.39 -11.04 3.85
N GLY A 253 -1.45 -10.28 4.37
CA GLY A 253 -0.15 -10.01 3.72
C GLY A 253 0.62 -8.90 4.42
N THR A 254 1.79 -8.55 3.92
CA THR A 254 2.30 -8.85 2.58
C THR A 254 3.65 -9.57 2.65
N THR A 255 4.09 -10.10 1.51
CA THR A 255 5.48 -10.53 1.26
C THR A 255 6.30 -9.39 0.66
N ASP A 256 7.60 -9.60 0.51
CA ASP A 256 8.51 -8.66 -0.18
C ASP A 256 9.66 -9.48 -0.77
N THR A 257 9.55 -9.81 -2.04
CA THR A 257 10.47 -10.69 -2.76
C THR A 257 11.15 -9.91 -3.89
N LEU A 258 12.47 -9.84 -3.87
CA LEU A 258 13.22 -9.23 -4.97
C LEU A 258 13.01 -10.03 -6.26
N ILE A 259 12.67 -9.34 -7.34
CA ILE A 259 12.43 -9.94 -8.64
C ILE A 259 13.39 -9.40 -9.71
N LYS A 260 13.76 -10.24 -10.66
CA LYS A 260 14.67 -9.86 -11.76
C LYS A 260 13.97 -9.03 -12.84
N SER A 261 12.69 -9.29 -13.05
CA SER A 261 11.86 -8.62 -14.05
C SER A 261 10.49 -8.30 -13.45
N HIS A 262 9.94 -7.17 -13.82
CA HIS A 262 8.60 -6.73 -13.42
C HIS A 262 7.60 -7.03 -14.52
N SER A 263 6.34 -7.28 -14.12
CA SER A 263 5.20 -7.50 -15.01
C SER A 263 4.05 -6.61 -14.57
N LEU A 264 3.17 -6.28 -15.52
CA LEU A 264 1.89 -5.63 -15.21
C LEU A 264 0.96 -6.59 -14.45
N GLU A 265 1.05 -7.88 -14.75
CA GLU A 265 0.33 -8.96 -14.08
C GLU A 265 1.35 -9.88 -13.38
N PRO A 266 1.81 -9.53 -12.16
CA PRO A 266 2.69 -10.40 -11.39
C PRO A 266 1.92 -11.64 -10.92
N ILE A 267 2.63 -12.76 -10.90
CA ILE A 267 2.10 -14.04 -10.40
C ILE A 267 2.75 -14.31 -9.04
N ALA A 268 1.93 -14.73 -8.07
CA ALA A 268 2.40 -15.12 -6.76
C ALA A 268 3.36 -16.32 -6.86
N LEU A 269 4.48 -16.25 -6.14
CA LEU A 269 5.40 -17.37 -6.01
C LEU A 269 4.88 -18.34 -4.94
N GLU A 270 5.11 -19.63 -5.12
CA GLU A 270 4.67 -20.64 -4.14
C GLU A 270 5.23 -20.36 -2.74
N SER A 271 6.51 -19.98 -2.66
CA SER A 271 7.15 -19.60 -1.39
C SER A 271 6.51 -18.38 -0.70
N GLU A 272 5.93 -17.47 -1.46
CA GLU A 272 5.21 -16.31 -0.90
C GLU A 272 3.87 -16.75 -0.32
N ILE A 273 3.18 -17.65 -1.01
CA ILE A 273 1.90 -18.19 -0.56
C ILE A 273 2.10 -19.02 0.71
N GLU A 274 3.08 -19.90 0.73
CA GLU A 274 3.45 -20.70 1.90
C GLU A 274 3.78 -19.82 3.10
N PHE A 275 4.60 -18.78 2.91
CA PHE A 275 4.96 -17.84 3.98
C PHE A 275 3.74 -17.16 4.60
N VAL A 276 2.80 -16.66 3.77
CA VAL A 276 1.59 -16.01 4.28
C VAL A 276 0.69 -17.01 4.99
N LEU A 277 0.52 -18.22 4.45
CA LEU A 277 -0.27 -19.29 5.08
C LEU A 277 0.32 -19.70 6.43
N GLU A 278 1.62 -20.01 6.49
CA GLU A 278 2.30 -20.38 7.72
C GLU A 278 2.19 -19.30 8.81
N THR A 279 2.35 -18.03 8.40
CA THR A 279 2.23 -16.91 9.33
C THR A 279 0.79 -16.79 9.83
N ALA A 280 -0.21 -16.83 8.95
CA ALA A 280 -1.62 -16.78 9.33
C ALA A 280 -2.00 -17.95 10.27
N GLN A 281 -1.50 -19.16 10.01
CA GLN A 281 -1.70 -20.34 10.86
C GLN A 281 -1.13 -20.20 12.28
N ARG A 282 -0.11 -19.38 12.48
CA ARG A 282 0.46 -19.13 13.82
C ARG A 282 -0.41 -18.22 14.67
N PHE A 283 -1.14 -17.30 14.05
CA PHE A 283 -1.89 -16.25 14.75
C PHE A 283 -3.40 -16.43 14.72
N LEU A 284 -3.92 -17.30 13.85
CA LEU A 284 -5.34 -17.63 13.77
C LEU A 284 -5.61 -19.02 14.33
N ALA A 285 -6.64 -19.17 15.16
CA ALA A 285 -7.07 -20.45 15.71
C ALA A 285 -7.66 -21.37 14.61
N LYS A 286 -8.46 -20.81 13.69
CA LYS A 286 -8.87 -21.48 12.47
C LYS A 286 -7.72 -21.40 11.47
N LYS A 287 -7.02 -22.51 11.28
CA LYS A 287 -5.82 -22.59 10.45
C LYS A 287 -6.19 -22.55 8.95
N PRO A 288 -5.88 -21.48 8.21
CA PRO A 288 -6.15 -21.45 6.78
C PRO A 288 -5.22 -22.38 6.01
N THR A 289 -5.74 -22.99 4.95
CA THR A 289 -5.02 -23.87 4.03
C THR A 289 -5.02 -23.28 2.63
N ARG A 290 -4.31 -23.91 1.71
CA ARG A 290 -4.31 -23.50 0.29
C ARG A 290 -5.71 -23.52 -0.33
N ALA A 291 -6.54 -24.47 0.09
CA ALA A 291 -7.92 -24.62 -0.42
C ALA A 291 -8.86 -23.48 0.06
N ASP A 292 -8.47 -22.74 1.09
CA ASP A 292 -9.25 -21.63 1.63
C ASP A 292 -8.91 -20.29 0.95
N VAL A 293 -7.89 -20.25 0.09
CA VAL A 293 -7.50 -19.05 -0.66
C VAL A 293 -8.48 -18.83 -1.81
N LEU A 294 -9.04 -17.60 -1.88
CA LEU A 294 -10.05 -17.19 -2.84
C LEU A 294 -9.44 -16.53 -4.09
#